data_079d8830eab24a19cf60e90b1faad5e7
#
_entry.id   079d8830eab24a19cf60e90b1faad5e7
#
_cell.length_a   1.000
_cell.length_b   1.000
_cell.length_c   1.000
_cell.angle_alpha   90.00
_cell.angle_beta   90.00
_cell.angle_gamma   90.00
#
_symmetry.space_group_name_H-M   'P 1'
#
loop_
_entity.id
_entity.type
_entity.pdbx_description
1 polymer ?
#
loop_
_entity_poly.entity_id
_entity_poly.type
_entity_poly.pdbx_seq_one_letter_code
_entity_poly.pdbx_strand_id
1 'polypeptide(L)'
;YGFDQAKEVVSGWISNLATEVFSNDTNALKAVSSGQCGMTIVNTYYLARLLDDPQYDNLNLFWANQNDRGVHINISGAGIVKTSKNKENAISLLEYLSSDRAQNFYASANKEYPVLIGAKAHESIQAWGDFNEDNINVSKLGSLQKQAVLLAQEVGYK
;
A
#
# COMPACT_ATOMS: atom_id res chain seq x y z
N TYR A 1 7.09 -17.02 -4.55
CA TYR A 1 6.16 -17.99 -5.14
C TYR A 1 6.23 -17.92 -6.65
N GLY A 2 6.02 -19.05 -7.33
CA GLY A 2 5.88 -19.11 -8.79
C GLY A 2 4.46 -18.74 -9.23
N PHE A 3 4.24 -18.71 -10.57
CA PHE A 3 2.97 -18.33 -11.17
C PHE A 3 1.79 -19.22 -10.69
N ASP A 4 1.98 -20.53 -10.67
CA ASP A 4 0.92 -21.47 -10.31
C ASP A 4 0.46 -21.32 -8.86
N GLN A 5 1.40 -21.16 -7.93
CA GLN A 5 1.07 -20.94 -6.52
C GLN A 5 0.42 -19.57 -6.31
N ALA A 6 0.88 -18.52 -7.01
CA ALA A 6 0.23 -17.20 -6.95
C ALA A 6 -1.20 -17.28 -7.49
N LYS A 7 -1.42 -18.03 -8.57
CA LYS A 7 -2.75 -18.27 -9.15
C LYS A 7 -3.68 -18.98 -8.16
N GLU A 8 -3.20 -20.02 -7.49
CA GLU A 8 -3.98 -20.74 -6.46
C GLU A 8 -4.42 -19.79 -5.33
N VAL A 9 -3.49 -19.00 -4.80
CA VAL A 9 -3.79 -18.03 -3.73
C VAL A 9 -4.82 -16.98 -4.18
N VAL A 10 -4.63 -16.38 -5.36
CA VAL A 10 -5.54 -15.34 -5.86
C VAL A 10 -6.90 -15.94 -6.20
N SER A 11 -6.95 -17.17 -6.75
CA SER A 11 -8.22 -17.89 -6.96
C SER A 11 -8.97 -18.12 -5.65
N GLY A 12 -8.23 -18.45 -4.57
CA GLY A 12 -8.80 -18.57 -3.22
C GLY A 12 -9.38 -17.25 -2.72
N TRP A 13 -8.71 -16.13 -2.95
CA TRP A 13 -9.25 -14.80 -2.61
C TRP A 13 -10.55 -14.52 -3.37
N ILE A 14 -10.59 -14.76 -4.68
CA ILE A 14 -11.79 -14.56 -5.51
C ILE A 14 -12.95 -15.40 -5.01
N SER A 15 -12.71 -16.68 -4.67
CA SER A 15 -13.74 -17.59 -4.16
C SER A 15 -14.31 -17.16 -2.80
N ASN A 16 -13.59 -16.32 -2.05
CA ASN A 16 -13.97 -15.82 -0.72
C ASN A 16 -14.43 -14.36 -0.73
N LEU A 17 -14.59 -13.73 -1.89
CA LEU A 17 -15.12 -12.38 -1.96
C LEU A 17 -16.55 -12.33 -1.43
N ALA A 18 -16.82 -11.44 -0.48
CA ALA A 18 -18.15 -11.18 0.04
C ALA A 18 -19.00 -10.30 -0.90
N THR A 19 -18.33 -9.54 -1.77
CA THR A 19 -18.93 -8.60 -2.74
C THR A 19 -18.11 -8.58 -4.02
N GLU A 20 -18.57 -7.83 -5.02
CA GLU A 20 -17.71 -7.46 -6.14
C GLU A 20 -16.54 -6.60 -5.65
N VAL A 21 -15.45 -6.58 -6.41
CA VAL A 21 -14.24 -5.80 -6.09
C VAL A 21 -14.56 -4.30 -6.10
N PHE A 22 -14.20 -3.61 -5.04
CA PHE A 22 -14.39 -2.16 -4.95
C PHE A 22 -13.38 -1.41 -5.82
N SER A 23 -13.81 -0.31 -6.41
CA SER A 23 -12.97 0.54 -7.26
C SER A 23 -11.94 1.38 -6.50
N ASN A 24 -12.06 1.46 -5.16
CA ASN A 24 -11.12 2.18 -4.31
C ASN A 24 -11.10 1.66 -2.86
N ASP A 25 -9.98 1.90 -2.19
CA ASP A 25 -9.69 1.41 -0.84
C ASP A 25 -10.65 1.98 0.22
N THR A 26 -11.06 3.24 0.07
CA THR A 26 -11.98 3.87 1.03
C THR A 26 -13.35 3.17 1.04
N ASN A 27 -13.89 2.80 -0.11
CA ASN A 27 -15.15 2.07 -0.18
C ASN A 27 -15.03 0.66 0.39
N ALA A 28 -13.90 -0.01 0.16
CA ALA A 28 -13.61 -1.31 0.76
C ALA A 28 -13.55 -1.24 2.29
N LEU A 29 -12.92 -0.22 2.86
CA LEU A 29 -12.88 0.01 4.31
C LEU A 29 -14.28 0.31 4.90
N LYS A 30 -15.09 1.13 4.21
CA LYS A 30 -16.48 1.40 4.61
C LYS A 30 -17.34 0.14 4.61
N ALA A 31 -17.13 -0.77 3.65
CA ALA A 31 -17.82 -2.05 3.62
C ALA A 31 -17.44 -2.95 4.80
N VAL A 32 -16.17 -2.93 5.24
CA VAL A 32 -15.76 -3.62 6.47
C VAL A 32 -16.39 -2.96 7.69
N SER A 33 -16.34 -1.64 7.81
CA SER A 33 -16.96 -0.92 8.95
C SER A 33 -18.44 -1.17 9.08
N SER A 34 -19.17 -1.30 7.97
CA SER A 34 -20.62 -1.60 7.96
C SER A 34 -20.95 -3.08 8.19
N GLY A 35 -19.97 -3.96 8.29
CA GLY A 35 -20.15 -5.39 8.43
C GLY A 35 -20.51 -6.14 7.13
N GLN A 36 -20.45 -5.46 5.98
CA GLN A 36 -20.66 -6.10 4.67
C GLN A 36 -19.52 -7.06 4.31
N CYS A 37 -18.30 -6.73 4.75
CA CYS A 37 -17.10 -7.55 4.61
C CYS A 37 -16.47 -7.79 5.98
N GLY A 38 -15.82 -8.93 6.19
CA GLY A 38 -15.09 -9.23 7.42
C GLY A 38 -13.68 -8.63 7.44
N MET A 39 -13.05 -8.48 6.28
CA MET A 39 -11.72 -7.90 6.09
C MET A 39 -11.54 -7.37 4.68
N THR A 40 -10.51 -6.54 4.49
CA THR A 40 -10.07 -6.08 3.18
C THR A 40 -8.56 -5.85 3.15
N ILE A 41 -7.98 -5.78 1.95
CA ILE A 41 -6.57 -5.42 1.73
C ILE A 41 -6.53 -4.04 1.11
N VAL A 42 -5.89 -3.09 1.79
CA VAL A 42 -5.79 -1.68 1.37
C VAL A 42 -4.44 -1.11 1.75
N ASN A 43 -4.10 0.05 1.20
CA ASN A 43 -2.96 0.81 1.70
C ASN A 43 -3.29 1.44 3.06
N THR A 44 -2.34 1.39 3.98
CA THR A 44 -2.49 1.82 5.38
C THR A 44 -2.96 3.26 5.54
N TYR A 45 -2.51 4.17 4.69
CA TYR A 45 -2.87 5.59 4.78
C TYR A 45 -4.37 5.86 4.54
N TYR A 46 -5.09 5.00 3.81
CA TYR A 46 -6.55 5.12 3.69
C TYR A 46 -7.25 4.82 5.01
N LEU A 47 -6.82 3.78 5.73
CA LEU A 47 -7.32 3.49 7.06
C LEU A 47 -7.00 4.64 8.03
N ALA A 48 -5.75 5.10 8.03
CA ALA A 48 -5.32 6.20 8.91
C ALA A 48 -6.15 7.47 8.74
N ARG A 49 -6.55 7.79 7.51
CA ARG A 49 -7.42 8.94 7.23
C ARG A 49 -8.86 8.72 7.67
N LEU A 50 -9.38 7.50 7.56
CA LEU A 50 -10.73 7.19 8.01
C LEU A 50 -10.85 7.25 9.53
N LEU A 51 -9.84 6.82 10.27
CA LEU A 51 -9.82 6.83 11.73
C LEU A 51 -9.77 8.24 12.35
N ASP A 52 -9.68 9.31 11.54
CA ASP A 52 -9.95 10.67 12.00
C ASP A 52 -11.44 10.91 12.30
N ASP A 53 -12.32 10.05 11.83
CA ASP A 53 -13.76 10.09 12.05
C ASP A 53 -14.18 8.94 12.99
N PRO A 54 -14.69 9.23 14.20
CA PRO A 54 -15.05 8.23 15.20
C PRO A 54 -16.05 7.17 14.73
N GLN A 55 -16.81 7.43 13.67
CA GLN A 55 -17.72 6.43 13.11
C GLN A 55 -17.03 5.17 12.60
N TYR A 56 -15.70 5.23 12.38
CA TYR A 56 -14.85 4.12 11.87
C TYR A 56 -13.95 3.50 12.95
N ASP A 57 -14.16 3.81 14.24
CA ASP A 57 -13.37 3.28 15.35
C ASP A 57 -13.46 1.74 15.50
N ASN A 58 -14.43 1.12 14.81
CA ASN A 58 -14.56 -0.33 14.74
C ASN A 58 -13.58 -0.99 13.76
N LEU A 59 -12.83 -0.22 12.96
CA LEU A 59 -11.80 -0.73 12.06
C LEU A 59 -10.48 -0.91 12.79
N ASN A 60 -9.81 -2.03 12.53
CA ASN A 60 -8.50 -2.33 13.07
C ASN A 60 -7.54 -2.80 11.98
N LEU A 61 -6.25 -2.54 12.18
CA LEU A 61 -5.18 -3.00 11.30
C LEU A 61 -4.71 -4.39 11.72
N PHE A 62 -4.45 -5.24 10.74
CA PHE A 62 -3.78 -6.52 10.90
C PHE A 62 -2.55 -6.58 9.99
N TRP A 63 -1.37 -6.73 10.60
CA TRP A 63 -0.13 -6.94 9.85
C TRP A 63 -0.02 -8.40 9.41
N ALA A 64 -0.11 -8.64 8.10
CA ALA A 64 0.00 -9.99 7.55
C ALA A 64 1.44 -10.53 7.59
N ASN A 65 1.59 -11.85 7.57
CA ASN A 65 2.86 -12.59 7.40
C ASN A 65 3.96 -12.25 8.42
N GLN A 66 3.62 -11.83 9.65
CA GLN A 66 4.61 -11.39 10.65
C GLN A 66 5.51 -12.52 11.18
N ASN A 67 5.06 -13.76 11.11
CA ASN A 67 5.84 -14.96 11.47
C ASN A 67 6.51 -15.62 10.26
N ASP A 68 6.51 -14.97 9.10
CA ASP A 68 7.06 -15.46 7.84
C ASP A 68 7.82 -14.31 7.14
N ARG A 69 7.52 -14.04 5.89
CA ARG A 69 8.25 -13.08 5.04
C ARG A 69 8.02 -11.60 5.36
N GLY A 70 7.05 -11.29 6.19
CA GLY A 70 6.64 -9.90 6.45
C GLY A 70 5.50 -9.42 5.54
N VAL A 71 5.01 -8.22 5.81
CA VAL A 71 3.93 -7.58 5.05
C VAL A 71 4.47 -6.88 3.81
N HIS A 72 3.73 -6.92 2.71
CA HIS A 72 4.09 -6.19 1.49
C HIS A 72 4.16 -4.69 1.74
N ILE A 73 5.23 -4.06 1.24
CA ILE A 73 5.43 -2.60 1.26
C ILE A 73 5.12 -2.05 -0.12
N ASN A 74 4.15 -1.13 -0.18
CA ASN A 74 3.87 -0.34 -1.36
C ASN A 74 4.67 0.98 -1.28
N ILE A 75 5.45 1.30 -2.29
CA ILE A 75 6.37 2.43 -2.30
C ILE A 75 5.96 3.43 -3.37
N SER A 76 5.80 4.69 -2.98
CA SER A 76 5.71 5.80 -3.93
C SER A 76 7.08 6.12 -4.49
N GLY A 77 7.15 6.36 -5.78
CA GLY A 77 8.39 6.67 -6.46
C GLY A 77 8.25 7.84 -7.43
N ALA A 78 9.37 8.44 -7.77
CA ALA A 78 9.42 9.49 -8.78
C ALA A 78 10.62 9.31 -9.70
N GLY A 79 10.50 9.84 -10.92
CA GLY A 79 11.57 9.77 -11.92
C GLY A 79 11.56 10.97 -12.85
N ILE A 80 12.71 11.21 -13.49
CA ILE A 80 12.87 12.30 -14.46
C ILE A 80 12.60 11.77 -15.86
N VAL A 81 11.64 12.37 -16.55
CA VAL A 81 11.33 12.03 -17.95
C VAL A 81 12.57 12.26 -18.83
N LYS A 82 12.96 11.25 -19.61
CA LYS A 82 14.18 11.28 -20.44
C LYS A 82 14.29 12.51 -21.33
N THR A 83 13.15 12.99 -21.86
CA THR A 83 13.04 14.13 -22.77
C THR A 83 12.86 15.47 -22.06
N SER A 84 12.86 15.49 -20.72
CA SER A 84 12.73 16.75 -19.97
C SER A 84 13.82 17.75 -20.35
N LYS A 85 13.42 18.99 -20.58
CA LYS A 85 14.33 20.12 -20.80
C LYS A 85 14.77 20.78 -19.47
N ASN A 86 14.14 20.43 -18.35
CA ASN A 86 14.36 21.02 -17.03
C ASN A 86 14.92 19.98 -16.04
N LYS A 87 15.92 19.19 -16.46
CA LYS A 87 16.43 18.07 -15.65
C LYS A 87 17.04 18.52 -14.33
N GLU A 88 17.77 19.62 -14.32
CA GLU A 88 18.40 20.16 -13.09
C GLU A 88 17.34 20.57 -12.06
N ASN A 89 16.27 21.26 -12.49
CA ASN A 89 15.17 21.62 -11.60
C ASN A 89 14.43 20.35 -11.11
N ALA A 90 14.28 19.34 -11.96
CA ALA A 90 13.67 18.08 -11.58
C ALA A 90 14.52 17.32 -10.54
N ILE A 91 15.84 17.33 -10.67
CA ILE A 91 16.77 16.76 -9.66
C ILE A 91 16.59 17.51 -8.34
N SER A 92 16.65 18.86 -8.35
CA SER A 92 16.49 19.67 -7.15
C SER A 92 15.14 19.41 -6.46
N LEU A 93 14.07 19.19 -7.24
CA LEU A 93 12.77 18.81 -6.69
C LEU A 93 12.83 17.43 -6.02
N LEU A 94 13.44 16.42 -6.64
CA LEU A 94 13.56 15.08 -6.06
C LEU A 94 14.40 15.08 -4.78
N GLU A 95 15.48 15.86 -4.76
CA GLU A 95 16.30 16.06 -3.57
C GLU A 95 15.49 16.73 -2.44
N TYR A 96 14.68 17.76 -2.77
CA TYR A 96 13.80 18.38 -1.81
C TYR A 96 12.74 17.40 -1.28
N LEU A 97 12.12 16.61 -2.15
CA LEU A 97 11.12 15.61 -1.75
C LEU A 97 11.70 14.53 -0.83
N SER A 98 13.02 14.29 -0.90
CA SER A 98 13.75 13.37 -0.02
C SER A 98 14.27 14.04 1.26
N SER A 99 14.06 15.35 1.45
CA SER A 99 14.52 16.08 2.63
C SER A 99 13.65 15.80 3.88
N ASP A 100 14.21 16.01 5.07
CA ASP A 100 13.48 15.92 6.35
C ASP A 100 12.17 16.72 6.33
N ARG A 101 12.20 17.93 5.78
CA ARG A 101 11.04 18.82 5.72
C ARG A 101 9.91 18.22 4.89
N ALA A 102 10.22 17.70 3.71
CA ALA A 102 9.22 17.10 2.82
C ALA A 102 8.70 15.77 3.38
N GLN A 103 9.59 14.93 3.91
CA GLN A 103 9.21 13.64 4.48
C GLN A 103 8.32 13.79 5.72
N ASN A 104 8.61 14.73 6.60
CA ASN A 104 7.76 15.07 7.74
C ASN A 104 6.40 15.62 7.30
N PHE A 105 6.38 16.45 6.24
CA PHE A 105 5.13 16.94 5.67
C PHE A 105 4.25 15.81 5.13
N TYR A 106 4.82 14.90 4.34
CA TYR A 106 4.08 13.74 3.81
C TYR A 106 3.60 12.80 4.91
N ALA A 107 4.45 12.51 5.89
CA ALA A 107 4.08 11.69 7.03
C ALA A 107 2.88 12.29 7.78
N SER A 108 2.85 13.61 7.96
CA SER A 108 1.76 14.31 8.63
C SER A 108 0.51 14.44 7.77
N ALA A 109 0.65 14.96 6.53
CA ALA A 109 -0.49 15.29 5.68
C ALA A 109 -1.15 14.07 5.05
N ASN A 110 -0.36 13.08 4.62
CA ASN A 110 -0.84 11.89 3.94
C ASN A 110 -0.97 10.67 4.86
N LYS A 111 -0.40 10.72 6.07
CA LYS A 111 -0.32 9.59 6.99
C LYS A 111 0.39 8.39 6.36
N GLU A 112 1.45 8.67 5.60
CA GLU A 112 2.34 7.67 5.01
C GLU A 112 3.55 7.46 5.91
N TYR A 113 4.14 6.27 5.84
CA TYR A 113 5.43 6.01 6.45
C TYR A 113 6.52 6.77 5.68
N PRO A 114 7.36 7.59 6.35
CA PRO A 114 8.46 8.26 5.68
C PRO A 114 9.53 7.26 5.25
N VAL A 115 10.17 7.49 4.09
CA VAL A 115 11.28 6.66 3.61
C VAL A 115 12.63 7.10 4.17
N LEU A 116 12.72 8.30 4.74
CA LEU A 116 13.94 8.82 5.32
C LEU A 116 14.19 8.20 6.71
N ILE A 117 15.35 7.60 6.90
CA ILE A 117 15.75 7.01 8.18
C ILE A 117 15.79 8.10 9.25
N GLY A 118 15.07 7.88 10.35
CA GLY A 118 14.97 8.83 11.48
C GLY A 118 13.82 9.82 11.38
N ALA A 119 13.15 9.96 10.24
CA ALA A 119 11.91 10.72 10.16
C ALA A 119 10.77 9.96 10.87
N LYS A 120 9.89 10.72 11.52
CA LYS A 120 8.80 10.14 12.31
C LYS A 120 7.52 10.03 11.48
N ALA A 121 6.90 8.86 11.52
CA ALA A 121 5.53 8.69 11.03
C ALA A 121 4.54 9.51 11.87
N HIS A 122 3.34 9.76 11.35
CA HIS A 122 2.26 10.39 12.10
C HIS A 122 1.91 9.56 13.36
N GLU A 123 1.51 10.19 14.45
CA GLU A 123 1.23 9.51 15.72
C GLU A 123 0.18 8.40 15.59
N SER A 124 -0.87 8.61 14.79
CA SER A 124 -1.90 7.59 14.54
C SER A 124 -1.35 6.32 13.88
N ILE A 125 -0.27 6.45 13.08
CA ILE A 125 0.40 5.31 12.44
C ILE A 125 1.38 4.65 13.43
N GLN A 126 2.08 5.45 14.23
CA GLN A 126 2.97 4.92 15.27
C GLN A 126 2.21 4.04 16.27
N ALA A 127 0.94 4.35 16.55
CA ALA A 127 0.08 3.56 17.41
C ALA A 127 -0.15 2.12 16.91
N TRP A 128 0.08 1.83 15.63
CA TRP A 128 -0.02 0.47 15.07
C TRP A 128 1.19 -0.43 15.40
N GLY A 129 2.22 0.12 16.04
CA GLY A 129 3.42 -0.61 16.45
C GLY A 129 4.37 -0.94 15.30
N ASP A 130 5.40 -1.72 15.64
CA ASP A 130 6.39 -2.19 14.69
C ASP A 130 5.86 -3.40 13.90
N PHE A 131 6.35 -3.57 12.68
CA PHE A 131 6.03 -4.71 11.84
C PHE A 131 7.24 -5.16 11.04
N ASN A 132 7.23 -6.44 10.64
CA ASN A 132 8.21 -6.99 9.72
C ASN A 132 7.77 -6.72 8.28
N GLU A 133 8.61 -6.03 7.51
CA GLU A 133 8.40 -5.78 6.09
C GLU A 133 8.91 -6.93 5.20
N ASP A 134 8.26 -7.16 4.07
CA ASP A 134 8.75 -8.09 3.05
C ASP A 134 9.93 -7.45 2.32
N ASN A 135 11.10 -8.09 2.43
CA ASN A 135 12.37 -7.63 1.87
C ASN A 135 12.49 -7.82 0.34
N ILE A 136 11.37 -8.03 -0.36
CA ILE A 136 11.41 -8.15 -1.82
C ILE A 136 11.92 -6.85 -2.46
N ASN A 137 12.91 -6.97 -3.35
CA ASN A 137 13.33 -5.83 -4.13
C ASN A 137 12.22 -5.42 -5.10
N VAL A 138 11.63 -4.25 -4.89
CA VAL A 138 10.50 -3.73 -5.68
C VAL A 138 10.78 -3.60 -7.17
N SER A 139 12.05 -3.48 -7.58
CA SER A 139 12.42 -3.45 -9.01
C SER A 139 12.06 -4.75 -9.75
N LYS A 140 11.93 -5.87 -9.03
CA LYS A 140 11.46 -7.14 -9.60
C LYS A 140 9.99 -7.11 -10.00
N LEU A 141 9.18 -6.27 -9.38
CA LEU A 141 7.74 -6.18 -9.63
C LEU A 141 7.46 -5.75 -11.07
N GLY A 142 8.26 -4.82 -11.62
CA GLY A 142 8.13 -4.37 -13.00
C GLY A 142 8.27 -5.51 -14.02
N SER A 143 9.19 -6.43 -13.82
CA SER A 143 9.39 -7.59 -14.71
C SER A 143 8.26 -8.62 -14.63
N LEU A 144 7.56 -8.67 -13.50
CA LEU A 144 6.46 -9.60 -13.24
C LEU A 144 5.08 -9.02 -13.57
N GLN A 145 4.98 -7.71 -13.81
CA GLN A 145 3.70 -7.02 -13.98
C GLN A 145 2.81 -7.65 -15.06
N LYS A 146 3.39 -7.98 -16.23
CA LYS A 146 2.63 -8.62 -17.32
C LYS A 146 2.00 -9.95 -16.88
N GLN A 147 2.78 -10.77 -16.18
CA GLN A 147 2.30 -12.07 -15.69
C GLN A 147 1.22 -11.88 -14.62
N ALA A 148 1.39 -10.91 -13.71
CA ALA A 148 0.42 -10.61 -12.67
C ALA A 148 -0.93 -10.14 -13.26
N VAL A 149 -0.91 -9.29 -14.28
CA VAL A 149 -2.12 -8.84 -14.98
C VAL A 149 -2.83 -10.01 -15.68
N LEU A 150 -2.08 -10.85 -16.38
CA LEU A 150 -2.67 -12.06 -17.02
C LEU A 150 -3.27 -13.01 -15.99
N LEU A 151 -2.57 -13.22 -14.86
CA LEU A 151 -3.07 -14.04 -13.77
C LEU A 151 -4.40 -13.48 -13.23
N ALA A 152 -4.43 -12.17 -12.93
CA ALA A 152 -5.63 -11.50 -12.43
C ALA A 152 -6.83 -11.69 -13.39
N GLN A 153 -6.59 -11.52 -14.70
CA GLN A 153 -7.62 -11.75 -15.73
C GLN A 153 -8.09 -13.20 -15.76
N GLU A 154 -7.15 -14.16 -15.71
CA GLU A 154 -7.44 -15.60 -15.79
C GLU A 154 -8.28 -16.09 -14.61
N VAL A 155 -8.04 -15.58 -13.41
CA VAL A 155 -8.81 -15.93 -12.20
C VAL A 155 -10.09 -15.10 -12.03
N GLY A 156 -10.34 -14.13 -12.91
CA GLY A 156 -11.56 -13.31 -12.87
C GLY A 156 -11.51 -12.16 -11.86
N TYR A 157 -10.34 -11.74 -11.42
CA TYR A 157 -10.19 -10.53 -10.61
C TYR A 157 -10.45 -9.29 -11.49
N LYS A 158 -11.57 -8.58 -11.24
CA LYS A 158 -12.04 -7.46 -12.08
C LYS A 158 -12.27 -6.21 -11.22
#